data_7a3eb9098e724b62bd1d82a2fb4d3683
#
_entry.id   7a3eb9098e724b62bd1d82a2fb4d3683
#
_cell.length_a   1.000
_cell.length_b   1.000
_cell.length_c   1.000
_cell.angle_alpha   90.00
_cell.angle_beta   90.00
_cell.angle_gamma   90.00
#
_symmetry.space_group_name_H-M   'P 1'
#
loop_
_entity.id
_entity.type
_entity.pdbx_description
1 polymer ?
#
loop_
_entity_poly.entity_id
_entity_poly.type
_entity_poly.pdbx_seq_one_letter_code
_entity_poly.pdbx_strand_id
1 'polypeptide(L)'
;RGGYVKHIYVSNVILRNVKTGIGLTGLYGDHPDDNYNPNALPHVEKIFIKNVVGYNITLAGNFQGLPQKPYKKIYLSNILLNINSTNSQTWNCSYITGYANAVLPQPCPSFLIGLIN
;
A
#
# COMPACT_ATOMS: atom_id res chain seq x y z
N ARG A 1 -4.06 -19.43 5.71
CA ARG A 1 -5.25 -19.49 4.89
C ARG A 1 -5.07 -18.69 3.62
N GLY A 2 -5.16 -19.34 2.49
CA GLY A 2 -5.01 -18.69 1.22
C GLY A 2 -6.27 -17.94 0.79
N GLY A 3 -6.15 -17.19 -0.28
CA GLY A 3 -7.26 -16.47 -0.81
C GLY A 3 -6.77 -15.49 -1.87
N TYR A 4 -7.71 -14.77 -2.44
CA TYR A 4 -7.41 -13.78 -3.44
C TYR A 4 -7.92 -12.43 -2.99
N VAL A 5 -7.06 -11.44 -3.14
CA VAL A 5 -7.44 -10.04 -3.01
C VAL A 5 -7.01 -9.38 -4.30
N LYS A 6 -7.94 -9.17 -5.19
CA LYS A 6 -7.64 -8.52 -6.44
C LYS A 6 -8.84 -7.78 -6.98
N HIS A 7 -8.57 -6.86 -7.88
CA HIS A 7 -9.60 -5.99 -8.44
C HIS A 7 -10.29 -5.17 -7.36
N ILE A 8 -9.49 -4.65 -6.43
CA ILE A 8 -9.99 -3.77 -5.39
C ILE A 8 -9.78 -2.34 -5.83
N TYR A 9 -10.80 -1.53 -5.70
CA TYR A 9 -10.76 -0.13 -6.09
C TYR A 9 -11.09 0.75 -4.90
N VAL A 10 -10.19 1.66 -4.60
CA VAL A 10 -10.38 2.65 -3.56
C VAL A 10 -10.19 4.02 -4.19
N SER A 11 -11.15 4.91 -4.02
CA SER A 11 -11.03 6.23 -4.62
C SER A 11 -11.79 7.28 -3.83
N ASN A 12 -11.40 8.52 -4.07
CA ASN A 12 -12.10 9.70 -3.53
C ASN A 12 -12.13 9.68 -2.01
N VAL A 13 -10.93 9.57 -1.41
CA VAL A 13 -10.79 9.49 0.04
C VAL A 13 -10.10 10.74 0.56
N ILE A 14 -10.58 11.26 1.66
CA ILE A 14 -9.94 12.37 2.37
C ILE A 14 -9.56 11.87 3.75
N LEU A 15 -8.27 12.02 4.07
CA LEU A 15 -7.73 11.57 5.34
C LEU A 15 -7.28 12.79 6.15
N ARG A 16 -7.54 12.79 7.46
CA ARG A 16 -7.13 13.87 8.32
C ARG A 16 -6.60 13.32 9.63
N ASN A 17 -5.41 13.77 10.00
CA ASN A 17 -4.84 13.44 11.32
C ASN A 17 -4.72 11.93 11.50
N VAL A 18 -4.15 11.26 10.49
CA VAL A 18 -4.01 9.81 10.48
C VAL A 18 -2.53 9.47 10.58
N LYS A 19 -2.20 8.47 11.36
CA LYS A 19 -0.81 8.07 11.50
C LYS A 19 -0.27 7.48 10.19
N THR A 20 -0.99 6.55 9.60
CA THR A 20 -0.61 5.92 8.35
C THR A 20 -1.71 6.15 7.34
N GLY A 21 -1.36 6.76 6.21
CA GLY A 21 -2.36 7.09 5.21
C GLY A 21 -2.89 5.87 4.50
N ILE A 22 -2.01 5.08 3.91
CA ILE A 22 -2.40 3.90 3.15
C ILE A 22 -1.66 2.71 3.71
N GLY A 23 -2.39 1.70 4.13
CA GLY A 23 -1.79 0.51 4.69
C GLY A 23 -2.22 -0.73 3.92
N LEU A 24 -1.26 -1.58 3.60
CA LEU A 24 -1.53 -2.84 2.93
C LEU A 24 -0.50 -3.83 3.44
N THR A 25 -0.91 -4.73 4.31
CA THR A 25 0.04 -5.65 4.92
C THR A 25 -0.55 -7.03 5.05
N GLY A 26 0.27 -8.03 4.77
CA GLY A 26 -0.07 -9.42 5.00
C GLY A 26 0.54 -9.97 6.27
N LEU A 27 1.25 -9.13 7.01
CA LEU A 27 1.96 -9.56 8.21
C LEU A 27 1.20 -9.14 9.45
N TYR A 28 0.05 -9.71 9.64
CA TYR A 28 -0.68 -9.48 10.87
C TYR A 28 0.02 -10.20 12.00
N GLY A 29 0.08 -9.56 13.12
CA GLY A 29 0.85 -10.07 14.24
C GLY A 29 0.31 -11.34 14.85
N ASP A 30 -0.96 -11.62 14.67
CA ASP A 30 -1.57 -12.76 15.32
C ASP A 30 -2.15 -13.71 14.30
N HIS A 31 -1.96 -14.96 14.56
CA HIS A 31 -2.58 -16.00 13.79
C HIS A 31 -3.81 -16.46 14.52
N PRO A 32 -4.90 -16.43 13.85
CA PRO A 32 -6.16 -16.57 14.55
C PRO A 32 -6.43 -17.96 15.08
N ASP A 33 -5.86 -19.00 14.49
CA ASP A 33 -6.29 -20.32 14.92
C ASP A 33 -5.30 -21.39 14.54
N ASP A 34 -5.63 -22.61 14.91
CA ASP A 34 -4.81 -23.78 14.66
C ASP A 34 -4.84 -24.23 13.22
N ASN A 35 -5.71 -23.66 12.43
CA ASN A 35 -5.83 -24.02 11.03
C ASN A 35 -4.94 -23.19 10.12
N TYR A 36 -4.12 -22.36 10.70
CA TYR A 36 -3.23 -21.53 9.92
C TYR A 36 -2.29 -22.39 9.09
N ASN A 37 -2.26 -22.13 7.80
CA ASN A 37 -1.41 -22.87 6.89
C ASN A 37 -0.42 -21.91 6.27
N PRO A 38 0.86 -21.99 6.63
CA PRO A 38 1.84 -21.06 6.07
C PRO A 38 2.07 -21.22 4.57
N ASN A 39 1.63 -22.33 4.00
CA ASN A 39 1.76 -22.52 2.56
C ASN A 39 0.55 -22.01 1.78
N ALA A 40 -0.48 -21.59 2.46
CA ALA A 40 -1.68 -21.07 1.81
C ALA A 40 -1.70 -19.55 1.94
N LEU A 41 -0.73 -18.89 1.32
CA LEU A 41 -0.58 -17.46 1.41
C LEU A 41 -1.58 -16.75 0.52
N PRO A 42 -2.06 -15.59 0.94
CA PRO A 42 -3.00 -14.84 0.12
C PRO A 42 -2.33 -14.31 -1.14
N HIS A 43 -3.10 -14.24 -2.18
CA HIS A 43 -2.67 -13.67 -3.45
C HIS A 43 -3.24 -12.26 -3.54
N VAL A 44 -2.37 -11.26 -3.61
CA VAL A 44 -2.78 -9.87 -3.62
C VAL A 44 -2.25 -9.21 -4.88
N GLU A 45 -3.16 -8.71 -5.71
CA GLU A 45 -2.77 -7.99 -6.90
C GLU A 45 -3.93 -7.16 -7.43
N LYS A 46 -3.60 -6.24 -8.31
CA LYS A 46 -4.58 -5.38 -8.99
C LYS A 46 -5.41 -4.59 -8.00
N ILE A 47 -4.71 -3.92 -7.10
CA ILE A 47 -5.31 -3.00 -6.16
C ILE A 47 -5.13 -1.60 -6.72
N PHE A 48 -6.21 -0.87 -6.87
CA PHE A 48 -6.19 0.46 -7.43
C PHE A 48 -6.60 1.47 -6.37
N ILE A 49 -5.73 2.42 -6.10
CA ILE A 49 -5.98 3.46 -5.11
C ILE A 49 -5.76 4.79 -5.80
N LYS A 50 -6.80 5.62 -5.87
CA LYS A 50 -6.68 6.89 -6.57
C LYS A 50 -7.52 7.98 -5.92
N ASN A 51 -7.15 9.21 -6.22
CA ASN A 51 -7.87 10.39 -5.74
C ASN A 51 -7.96 10.41 -4.23
N VAL A 52 -6.78 10.41 -3.59
CA VAL A 52 -6.68 10.45 -2.14
C VAL A 52 -5.97 11.73 -1.75
N VAL A 53 -6.54 12.45 -0.81
CA VAL A 53 -5.94 13.65 -0.25
C VAL A 53 -5.83 13.45 1.25
N GLY A 54 -4.66 13.71 1.80
CA GLY A 54 -4.45 13.55 3.23
C GLY A 54 -3.80 14.77 3.85
N TYR A 55 -4.24 15.09 5.05
CA TYR A 55 -3.73 16.21 5.82
C TYR A 55 -3.24 15.73 7.17
N ASN A 56 -2.06 16.21 7.55
CA ASN A 56 -1.47 15.88 8.85
C ASN A 56 -1.29 14.38 9.01
N ILE A 57 -0.53 13.81 8.06
CA ILE A 57 -0.25 12.37 8.02
C ILE A 57 1.17 12.14 8.48
N THR A 58 1.41 11.14 9.30
CA THR A 58 2.75 10.86 9.80
C THR A 58 3.53 9.99 8.82
N LEU A 59 2.93 8.93 8.33
CA LEU A 59 3.54 8.02 7.37
C LEU A 59 2.61 7.91 6.17
N ALA A 60 3.13 8.16 4.98
CA ALA A 60 2.29 8.14 3.80
C ALA A 60 1.71 6.76 3.55
N GLY A 61 2.53 5.75 3.64
CA GLY A 61 2.03 4.41 3.41
C GLY A 61 2.93 3.34 3.99
N ASN A 62 2.33 2.21 4.28
CA ASN A 62 3.03 1.05 4.79
C ASN A 62 2.55 -0.16 4.01
N PHE A 63 3.41 -0.62 3.11
CA PHE A 63 3.08 -1.75 2.24
C PHE A 63 4.01 -2.90 2.57
N GLN A 64 3.46 -3.98 3.06
CA GLN A 64 4.26 -5.13 3.41
C GLN A 64 3.66 -6.40 2.83
N GLY A 65 4.22 -6.82 1.71
CA GLY A 65 3.85 -8.09 1.13
C GLY A 65 4.55 -9.24 1.81
N LEU A 66 4.48 -10.39 1.20
CA LEU A 66 5.05 -11.60 1.75
C LEU A 66 6.22 -12.05 0.88
N PRO A 67 7.34 -12.48 1.48
CA PRO A 67 8.49 -12.89 0.68
C PRO A 67 8.18 -14.01 -0.31
N GLN A 68 7.36 -14.96 0.11
CA GLN A 68 7.02 -16.09 -0.74
C GLN A 68 5.96 -15.73 -1.78
N LYS A 69 5.22 -14.65 -1.56
CA LYS A 69 4.18 -14.24 -2.47
C LYS A 69 4.07 -12.73 -2.45
N PRO A 70 4.96 -12.04 -3.12
CA PRO A 70 4.94 -10.57 -3.11
C PRO A 70 3.64 -10.03 -3.69
N TYR A 71 3.26 -8.85 -3.22
CA TYR A 71 2.10 -8.17 -3.75
C TYR A 71 2.48 -7.50 -5.06
N LYS A 72 1.63 -7.62 -6.06
CA LYS A 72 1.94 -7.15 -7.40
C LYS A 72 0.81 -6.32 -7.95
N LYS A 73 1.16 -5.48 -8.92
CA LYS A 73 0.17 -4.68 -9.66
C LYS A 73 -0.66 -3.82 -8.72
N ILE A 74 0.04 -3.11 -7.87
CA ILE A 74 -0.58 -2.12 -7.00
C ILE A 74 -0.46 -0.78 -7.72
N TYR A 75 -1.59 -0.14 -7.96
CA TYR A 75 -1.65 1.10 -8.74
C TYR A 75 -2.04 2.25 -7.85
N LEU A 76 -1.19 3.26 -7.80
CA LEU A 76 -1.44 4.47 -7.04
C LEU A 76 -1.55 5.62 -8.04
N SER A 77 -2.59 6.43 -7.92
CA SER A 77 -2.82 7.50 -8.87
C SER A 77 -3.46 8.70 -8.19
N ASN A 78 -2.91 9.87 -8.47
CA ASN A 78 -3.48 11.12 -7.98
C ASN A 78 -3.65 11.11 -6.47
N ILE A 79 -2.53 10.97 -5.77
CA ILE A 79 -2.52 10.90 -4.31
C ILE A 79 -1.64 12.02 -3.79
N LEU A 80 -2.19 12.83 -2.91
CA LEU A 80 -1.46 13.93 -2.30
C LEU A 80 -1.60 13.82 -0.79
N LEU A 81 -0.49 13.53 -0.13
CA LEU A 81 -0.48 13.36 1.31
C LEU A 81 0.45 14.38 1.93
N ASN A 82 -0.09 15.19 2.81
CA ASN A 82 0.67 16.18 3.52
C ASN A 82 1.27 15.53 4.76
N ILE A 83 2.59 15.35 4.73
CA ILE A 83 3.29 14.62 5.79
C ILE A 83 3.80 15.62 6.82
N ASN A 84 3.50 15.35 8.07
CA ASN A 84 3.87 16.24 9.17
C ASN A 84 5.13 15.79 9.90
N SER A 85 5.74 14.73 9.45
CA SER A 85 6.90 14.15 10.10
C SER A 85 8.18 14.67 9.46
N THR A 86 9.24 14.79 10.25
CA THR A 86 10.56 15.12 9.71
C THR A 86 11.31 13.86 9.29
N ASN A 87 10.70 12.72 9.44
CA ASN A 87 11.29 11.47 9.04
C ASN A 87 11.54 11.45 7.54
N SER A 88 12.72 11.01 7.14
CA SER A 88 13.05 10.97 5.72
C SER A 88 12.31 9.86 4.98
N GLN A 89 11.86 8.85 5.71
CA GLN A 89 11.16 7.75 5.09
C GLN A 89 9.65 7.98 5.20
N THR A 90 9.04 8.30 4.08
CA THR A 90 7.61 8.57 4.04
C THR A 90 6.79 7.35 3.63
N TRP A 91 7.40 6.41 2.95
CA TRP A 91 6.74 5.16 2.56
C TRP A 91 7.59 4.00 3.03
N ASN A 92 6.95 2.97 3.52
CA ASN A 92 7.60 1.75 3.96
C ASN A 92 7.11 0.60 3.07
N CYS A 93 8.02 0.00 2.31
CA CYS A 93 7.64 -1.01 1.33
C CYS A 93 8.52 -2.25 1.44
N SER A 94 7.89 -3.40 1.41
CA SER A 94 8.57 -4.69 1.39
C SER A 94 7.76 -5.66 0.54
N TYR A 95 8.43 -6.31 -0.39
CA TYR A 95 7.81 -7.35 -1.20
C TYR A 95 6.55 -6.88 -1.89
N ILE A 96 6.65 -5.75 -2.56
CA ILE A 96 5.54 -5.16 -3.27
C ILE A 96 6.06 -4.44 -4.50
N THR A 97 5.33 -4.56 -5.58
CA THR A 97 5.64 -3.82 -6.81
C THR A 97 4.36 -3.21 -7.35
N GLY A 98 4.52 -2.18 -8.12
CA GLY A 98 3.35 -1.52 -8.69
C GLY A 98 3.73 -0.34 -9.54
N TYR A 99 2.76 0.53 -9.74
CA TYR A 99 2.90 1.71 -10.57
C TYR A 99 2.33 2.91 -9.83
N ALA A 100 2.95 4.06 -10.02
CA ALA A 100 2.49 5.28 -9.39
C ALA A 100 2.47 6.41 -10.41
N ASN A 101 1.43 7.21 -10.33
CA ASN A 101 1.23 8.32 -11.23
C ASN A 101 0.64 9.48 -10.45
N ALA A 102 1.32 10.62 -10.46
CA ALA A 102 0.86 11.79 -9.72
C ALA A 102 0.68 11.49 -8.24
N VAL A 103 1.71 10.95 -7.61
CA VAL A 103 1.69 10.59 -6.19
C VAL A 103 2.75 11.40 -5.46
N LEU A 104 2.33 12.12 -4.43
CA LEU A 104 3.21 12.90 -3.58
C LEU A 104 2.89 12.61 -2.12
N PRO A 105 3.89 12.33 -1.30
CA PRO A 105 5.30 12.20 -1.65
C PRO A 105 5.54 10.99 -2.54
N GLN A 106 6.69 11.00 -3.24
CA GLN A 106 6.98 9.95 -4.19
C GLN A 106 7.13 8.60 -3.47
N PRO A 107 6.52 7.56 -4.00
CA PRO A 107 6.55 6.25 -3.32
C PRO A 107 7.89 5.55 -3.47
N CYS A 108 7.97 4.36 -2.90
CA CYS A 108 9.20 3.56 -2.89
C CYS A 108 9.67 3.24 -4.31
N PRO A 109 10.98 2.97 -4.48
CA PRO A 109 11.49 2.65 -5.81
C PRO A 109 10.88 1.41 -6.46
N SER A 110 10.27 0.54 -5.67
CA SER A 110 9.61 -0.64 -6.24
C SER A 110 8.36 -0.28 -7.04
N PHE A 111 7.91 0.96 -6.94
CA PHE A 111 6.80 1.45 -7.76
C PHE A 111 7.38 2.18 -8.96
N LEU A 112 7.02 1.75 -10.14
CA LEU A 112 7.41 2.42 -11.36
C LEU A 112 6.59 3.68 -11.52
N ILE A 113 7.27 4.78 -11.79
CA ILE A 113 6.58 6.05 -11.98
C ILE A 113 6.07 6.08 -13.40
N GLY A 114 4.78 6.19 -13.53
CA GLY A 114 4.16 6.23 -14.83
C GLY A 114 4.21 7.62 -15.42
N LEU A 115 4.37 7.66 -16.73
CA LEU A 115 4.21 8.88 -17.47
C LEU A 115 2.79 8.92 -17.99
N ILE A 116 2.14 10.01 -17.76
CA ILE A 116 0.77 10.15 -18.18
C ILE A 116 0.71 10.47 -19.65
N ASN A 117 -0.14 9.81 -20.30
CA ASN A 117 -0.41 10.13 -21.70
C ASN A 117 -1.86 10.45 -21.89
#